data_9d3b5926471faba619987871e9ccfad6
#
_entry.id   9d3b5926471faba619987871e9ccfad6
#
_cell.length_a   1.000
_cell.length_b   1.000
_cell.length_c   1.000
_cell.angle_alpha   90.00
_cell.angle_beta   90.00
_cell.angle_gamma   90.00
#
_symmetry.space_group_name_H-M   'P 1'
#
loop_
_entity.id
_entity.type
_entity.pdbx_description
1 polymer ?
#
loop_
_entity_poly.entity_id
_entity_poly.type
_entity_poly.pdbx_seq_one_letter_code
_entity_poly.pdbx_strand_id
1 'polypeptide(L)'
;KYELLLKLIGSIKEIKTEKILGSDLLKCIEIIYVDRDDGKNQKLLSKNADVRIAWGGEEAVKSILSLPKSPFSEDIIYGPKYSYAIIDEESLSKNADKISQRIAMDVSMFDQYACSSPHTVFVESDNQNIIENFAKKIAKSLEDVNRILIPKNDISPDKALEILDIRTEYGLKGKVISSSGTEWTVITSDEENLAKPTFSRVIHVRKLNRE
;
A
#
# COMPACT_ATOMS: atom_id res chain seq x y z
N LYS A 1 -15.81 8.96 1.29
CA LYS A 1 -14.97 8.37 2.38
C LYS A 1 -15.38 8.90 3.77
N TYR A 2 -15.63 10.20 3.91
CA TYR A 2 -16.02 10.84 5.17
C TYR A 2 -17.35 10.30 5.72
N GLU A 3 -18.38 10.18 4.88
CA GLU A 3 -19.68 9.64 5.27
C GLU A 3 -19.62 8.20 5.78
N LEU A 4 -18.78 7.36 5.19
CA LEU A 4 -18.57 5.98 5.65
C LEU A 4 -17.97 5.96 7.06
N LEU A 5 -17.00 6.82 7.32
CA LEU A 5 -16.36 6.96 8.63
C LEU A 5 -17.37 7.42 9.68
N LEU A 6 -18.24 8.40 9.36
CA LEU A 6 -19.30 8.86 10.26
C LEU A 6 -20.31 7.75 10.58
N LYS A 7 -20.69 6.95 9.58
CA LYS A 7 -21.59 5.80 9.79
C LYS A 7 -20.95 4.73 10.68
N LEU A 8 -19.67 4.42 10.43
CA LEU A 8 -18.92 3.45 11.22
C LEU A 8 -18.80 3.89 12.68
N ILE A 9 -18.43 5.15 12.93
CA ILE A 9 -18.34 5.69 14.29
C ILE A 9 -19.73 5.78 14.93
N GLY A 10 -20.77 6.15 14.16
CA GLY A 10 -22.15 6.17 14.63
C GLY A 10 -22.65 4.83 15.16
N SER A 11 -22.17 3.71 14.59
CA SER A 11 -22.53 2.36 15.06
C SER A 11 -22.00 2.05 16.47
N ILE A 12 -20.98 2.74 16.94
CA ILE A 12 -20.45 2.61 18.31
C ILE A 12 -21.52 2.96 19.34
N LYS A 13 -22.46 3.84 19.00
CA LYS A 13 -23.56 4.26 19.91
C LYS A 13 -24.38 3.09 20.44
N GLU A 14 -24.54 2.05 19.63
CA GLU A 14 -25.33 0.86 19.95
C GLU A 14 -24.61 -0.15 20.82
N ILE A 15 -23.28 0.01 20.95
CA ILE A 15 -22.44 -0.91 21.73
C ILE A 15 -22.64 -0.62 23.23
N LYS A 16 -22.93 -1.69 23.98
CA LYS A 16 -23.06 -1.62 25.43
C LYS A 16 -22.26 -2.77 26.06
N THR A 17 -21.38 -2.42 26.95
CA THR A 17 -20.67 -3.39 27.82
C THR A 17 -21.07 -3.18 29.27
N GLU A 18 -20.62 -4.06 30.18
CA GLU A 18 -20.90 -3.93 31.62
C GLU A 18 -20.40 -2.63 32.25
N LYS A 19 -19.38 -2.00 31.66
CA LYS A 19 -18.70 -0.83 32.25
C LYS A 19 -18.75 0.43 31.38
N ILE A 20 -18.98 0.30 30.08
CA ILE A 20 -18.85 1.40 29.12
C ILE A 20 -20.03 1.39 28.16
N LEU A 21 -20.65 2.54 27.97
CA LEU A 21 -21.65 2.78 26.95
C LEU A 21 -20.96 3.38 25.71
N GLY A 22 -21.30 2.89 24.53
CA GLY A 22 -20.80 3.45 23.27
C GLY A 22 -21.16 4.93 23.11
N SER A 23 -22.32 5.36 23.64
CA SER A 23 -22.71 6.76 23.68
C SER A 23 -21.74 7.65 24.48
N ASP A 24 -21.07 7.12 25.51
CA ASP A 24 -20.11 7.90 26.29
C ASP A 24 -18.77 7.99 25.56
N LEU A 25 -18.35 6.94 24.86
CA LEU A 25 -17.18 6.99 23.97
C LEU A 25 -17.36 8.03 22.86
N LEU A 26 -18.57 8.13 22.27
CA LEU A 26 -18.84 9.12 21.23
C LEU A 26 -18.71 10.56 21.68
N LYS A 27 -18.89 10.87 22.97
CA LYS A 27 -18.65 12.21 23.51
C LYS A 27 -17.16 12.59 23.51
N CYS A 28 -16.27 11.60 23.39
CA CYS A 28 -14.81 11.79 23.37
C CYS A 28 -14.23 11.77 21.96
N ILE A 29 -15.07 11.58 20.92
CA ILE A 29 -14.62 11.46 19.54
C ILE A 29 -15.25 12.56 18.71
N GLU A 30 -14.43 13.36 18.05
CA GLU A 30 -14.87 14.35 17.08
C GLU A 30 -14.14 14.10 15.74
N ILE A 31 -14.90 14.15 14.63
CA ILE A 31 -14.37 14.03 13.28
C ILE A 31 -14.52 15.38 12.61
N ILE A 32 -13.39 15.99 12.31
CA ILE A 32 -13.31 17.30 11.69
C ILE A 32 -12.64 17.16 10.33
N TYR A 33 -13.23 17.73 9.30
CA TYR A 33 -12.56 17.95 8.04
C TYR A 33 -11.89 19.33 8.07
N VAL A 34 -10.59 19.34 7.91
CA VAL A 34 -9.79 20.57 7.78
C VAL A 34 -9.15 20.57 6.41
N ASP A 35 -9.43 21.60 5.61
CA ASP A 35 -8.85 21.74 4.29
C ASP A 35 -7.32 21.89 4.37
N ARG A 36 -6.64 21.42 3.30
CA ARG A 36 -5.18 21.52 3.21
C ARG A 36 -4.68 22.95 3.32
N ASP A 37 -5.46 23.92 2.83
CA ASP A 37 -5.10 25.33 2.81
C ASP A 37 -5.58 26.10 4.03
N ASP A 38 -6.33 25.45 4.94
CA ASP A 38 -6.78 26.05 6.20
C ASP A 38 -5.71 26.00 7.30
N GLY A 39 -4.64 26.72 7.07
CA GLY A 39 -3.53 26.78 8.02
C GLY A 39 -3.87 27.35 9.38
N LYS A 40 -5.00 28.09 9.51
CA LYS A 40 -5.46 28.62 10.81
C LYS A 40 -5.98 27.51 11.71
N ASN A 41 -6.90 26.70 11.22
CA ASN A 41 -7.49 25.61 12.00
C ASN A 41 -6.48 24.48 12.21
N GLN A 42 -5.62 24.19 11.23
CA GLN A 42 -4.51 23.26 11.42
C GLN A 42 -3.58 23.66 12.58
N LYS A 43 -3.18 24.94 12.65
CA LYS A 43 -2.35 25.47 13.75
C LYS A 43 -3.09 25.43 15.08
N LEU A 44 -4.39 25.72 15.09
CA LEU A 44 -5.21 25.70 16.32
C LEU A 44 -5.26 24.27 16.88
N LEU A 45 -5.61 23.28 16.07
CA LEU A 45 -5.66 21.89 16.46
C LEU A 45 -4.28 21.40 16.96
N SER A 46 -3.24 21.71 16.20
CA SER A 46 -1.88 21.30 16.53
C SER A 46 -1.38 21.87 17.88
N LYS A 47 -1.70 23.14 18.20
CA LYS A 47 -1.29 23.77 19.46
C LYS A 47 -2.00 23.23 20.68
N ASN A 48 -3.25 22.75 20.52
CA ASN A 48 -4.08 22.28 21.62
C ASN A 48 -4.05 20.77 21.82
N ALA A 49 -3.33 20.03 20.98
CA ALA A 49 -3.19 18.60 21.10
C ALA A 49 -2.10 18.23 22.10
N ASP A 50 -2.40 17.32 23.03
CA ASP A 50 -1.41 16.70 23.92
C ASP A 50 -0.59 15.66 23.18
N VAL A 51 -1.22 14.92 22.24
CA VAL A 51 -0.58 13.95 21.35
C VAL A 51 -1.05 14.19 19.92
N ARG A 52 -0.11 14.26 18.99
CA ARG A 52 -0.43 14.30 17.56
C ARG A 52 -0.02 12.97 16.91
N ILE A 53 -0.97 12.30 16.28
CA ILE A 53 -0.72 11.07 15.55
C ILE A 53 -0.86 11.38 14.07
N ALA A 54 0.22 11.26 13.29
CA ALA A 54 0.23 11.58 11.88
C ALA A 54 0.49 10.34 11.01
N TRP A 55 -0.39 10.13 10.02
CA TRP A 55 -0.23 9.14 8.97
C TRP A 55 -0.14 9.83 7.62
N GLY A 56 0.69 9.31 6.74
CA GLY A 56 0.70 9.74 5.36
C GLY A 56 2.05 9.58 4.67
N GLY A 57 2.11 10.07 3.45
CA GLY A 57 3.35 10.21 2.72
C GLY A 57 4.29 11.24 3.37
N GLU A 58 5.51 11.27 2.92
CA GLU A 58 6.57 12.09 3.49
C GLU A 58 6.20 13.57 3.58
N GLU A 59 5.61 14.14 2.53
CA GLU A 59 5.19 15.54 2.48
C GLU A 59 4.10 15.85 3.51
N ALA A 60 3.09 14.97 3.64
CA ALA A 60 2.00 15.16 4.59
C ALA A 60 2.52 15.14 6.03
N VAL A 61 3.39 14.18 6.35
CA VAL A 61 4.02 14.07 7.67
C VAL A 61 4.89 15.28 7.96
N LYS A 62 5.74 15.71 7.02
CA LYS A 62 6.55 16.93 7.16
C LYS A 62 5.69 18.18 7.39
N SER A 63 4.58 18.31 6.66
CA SER A 63 3.65 19.41 6.84
C SER A 63 3.06 19.45 8.24
N ILE A 64 2.61 18.30 8.76
CA ILE A 64 2.06 18.21 10.13
C ILE A 64 3.14 18.53 11.18
N LEU A 65 4.35 18.00 11.03
CA LEU A 65 5.47 18.23 11.93
C LEU A 65 5.91 19.70 11.97
N SER A 66 5.77 20.42 10.87
CA SER A 66 6.09 21.85 10.79
C SER A 66 5.08 22.76 11.51
N LEU A 67 3.90 22.24 11.87
CA LEU A 67 2.90 23.02 12.59
C LEU A 67 3.37 23.30 14.04
N PRO A 68 3.08 24.48 14.57
CA PRO A 68 3.41 24.81 15.95
C PRO A 68 2.67 23.89 16.91
N LYS A 69 3.35 23.42 17.95
CA LYS A 69 2.77 22.57 19.00
C LYS A 69 3.12 23.07 20.40
N SER A 70 2.42 22.56 21.42
CA SER A 70 2.79 22.75 22.81
C SER A 70 4.15 22.10 23.10
N PRO A 71 5.01 22.69 23.96
CA PRO A 71 6.26 22.07 24.40
C PRO A 71 6.09 20.68 25.05
N PHE A 72 4.91 20.41 25.58
CA PHE A 72 4.58 19.13 26.24
C PHE A 72 3.84 18.14 25.33
N SER A 73 3.58 18.52 24.08
CA SER A 73 2.91 17.65 23.11
C SER A 73 3.88 16.62 22.53
N GLU A 74 3.41 15.38 22.42
CA GLU A 74 4.15 14.29 21.78
C GLU A 74 3.70 14.05 20.33
N ASP A 75 4.61 13.55 19.50
CA ASP A 75 4.34 13.17 18.11
C ASP A 75 4.51 11.67 17.91
N ILE A 76 3.48 11.01 17.43
CA ILE A 76 3.53 9.61 16.97
C ILE A 76 3.41 9.60 15.44
N ILE A 77 4.47 9.20 14.77
CA ILE A 77 4.59 9.33 13.32
C ILE A 77 4.54 7.98 12.63
N TYR A 78 3.56 7.85 11.73
CA TYR A 78 3.45 6.75 10.79
C TYR A 78 3.73 7.27 9.37
N GLY A 79 5.01 7.41 9.06
CA GLY A 79 5.48 7.85 7.75
C GLY A 79 5.29 6.78 6.66
N PRO A 80 5.80 7.04 5.46
CA PRO A 80 5.71 6.09 4.35
C PRO A 80 6.33 4.74 4.73
N LYS A 81 5.66 3.66 4.36
CA LYS A 81 6.12 2.29 4.56
C LYS A 81 6.41 1.67 3.22
N TYR A 82 7.41 0.82 3.19
CA TYR A 82 7.72 -0.02 2.06
C TYR A 82 7.43 -1.47 2.45
N SER A 83 6.56 -2.14 1.70
CA SER A 83 6.24 -3.55 1.93
C SER A 83 6.86 -4.41 0.85
N TYR A 84 7.43 -5.54 1.27
CA TYR A 84 7.94 -6.58 0.42
C TYR A 84 7.55 -7.95 0.96
N ALA A 85 7.64 -8.96 0.12
CA ALA A 85 7.45 -10.36 0.52
C ALA A 85 8.73 -11.15 0.26
N ILE A 86 8.99 -12.13 1.11
CA ILE A 86 10.06 -13.12 0.92
C ILE A 86 9.42 -14.48 0.84
N ILE A 87 9.74 -15.25 -0.21
CA ILE A 87 9.19 -16.58 -0.44
C ILE A 87 10.34 -17.54 -0.66
N ASP A 88 10.40 -18.58 0.15
CA ASP A 88 11.38 -19.67 -0.01
C ASP A 88 10.98 -20.64 -1.14
N GLU A 89 11.96 -21.33 -1.71
CA GLU A 89 11.76 -22.26 -2.81
C GLU A 89 10.87 -23.45 -2.41
N GLU A 90 10.96 -23.94 -1.17
CA GLU A 90 10.16 -25.06 -0.68
C GLU A 90 8.66 -24.68 -0.67
N SER A 91 8.34 -23.49 -0.19
CA SER A 91 6.97 -22.94 -0.21
C SER A 91 6.43 -22.80 -1.63
N LEU A 92 7.26 -22.35 -2.59
CA LEU A 92 6.87 -22.27 -3.98
C LEU A 92 6.61 -23.64 -4.60
N SER A 93 7.45 -24.64 -4.31
CA SER A 93 7.27 -25.99 -4.85
C SER A 93 5.92 -26.60 -4.45
N LYS A 94 5.44 -26.27 -3.24
CA LYS A 94 4.20 -26.84 -2.69
C LYS A 94 2.95 -25.99 -2.96
N ASN A 95 3.08 -24.67 -3.02
CA ASN A 95 1.95 -23.76 -2.93
C ASN A 95 2.01 -22.55 -3.89
N ALA A 96 2.79 -22.60 -4.98
CA ALA A 96 2.99 -21.43 -5.84
C ALA A 96 1.69 -20.75 -6.31
N ASP A 97 0.67 -21.53 -6.67
CA ASP A 97 -0.62 -20.98 -7.13
C ASP A 97 -1.36 -20.23 -6.03
N LYS A 98 -1.39 -20.79 -4.82
CA LYS A 98 -2.01 -20.16 -3.66
C LYS A 98 -1.28 -18.89 -3.23
N ILE A 99 0.06 -18.92 -3.26
CA ILE A 99 0.90 -17.77 -2.91
C ILE A 99 0.70 -16.67 -3.96
N SER A 100 0.74 -16.99 -5.25
CA SER A 100 0.54 -16.00 -6.32
C SER A 100 -0.84 -15.34 -6.25
N GLN A 101 -1.90 -16.10 -5.93
CA GLN A 101 -3.24 -15.55 -5.72
C GLN A 101 -3.30 -14.57 -4.53
N ARG A 102 -2.67 -14.89 -3.41
CA ARG A 102 -2.62 -14.00 -2.24
C ARG A 102 -1.85 -12.71 -2.56
N ILE A 103 -0.69 -12.82 -3.21
CA ILE A 103 0.07 -11.65 -3.65
C ILE A 103 -0.76 -10.80 -4.61
N ALA A 104 -1.45 -11.40 -5.58
CA ALA A 104 -2.31 -10.68 -6.50
C ALA A 104 -3.44 -9.94 -5.78
N MET A 105 -4.04 -10.54 -4.74
CA MET A 105 -5.05 -9.87 -3.91
C MET A 105 -4.45 -8.68 -3.15
N ASP A 106 -3.31 -8.86 -2.47
CA ASP A 106 -2.66 -7.82 -1.69
C ASP A 106 -2.22 -6.63 -2.58
N VAL A 107 -1.76 -6.93 -3.81
CA VAL A 107 -1.38 -5.93 -4.81
C VAL A 107 -2.60 -5.22 -5.40
N SER A 108 -3.70 -5.94 -5.62
CA SER A 108 -4.90 -5.37 -6.24
C SER A 108 -5.75 -4.56 -5.26
N MET A 109 -5.69 -4.92 -3.97
CA MET A 109 -6.42 -4.18 -2.96
C MET A 109 -5.88 -2.75 -2.87
N PHE A 110 -6.78 -1.78 -2.99
CA PHE A 110 -6.44 -0.35 -3.05
C PHE A 110 -5.41 0.02 -4.15
N ASP A 111 -5.33 -0.77 -5.23
CA ASP A 111 -4.38 -0.57 -6.34
C ASP A 111 -2.91 -0.39 -5.87
N GLN A 112 -2.51 -1.19 -4.88
CA GLN A 112 -1.18 -1.21 -4.25
C GLN A 112 -0.86 0.03 -3.38
N TYR A 113 -1.85 0.88 -3.07
CA TYR A 113 -1.66 2.03 -2.18
C TYR A 113 -1.79 1.68 -0.68
N ALA A 114 -2.11 0.43 -0.34
CA ALA A 114 -2.11 -0.01 1.06
C ALA A 114 -0.67 -0.20 1.56
N CYS A 115 -0.43 0.14 2.82
CA CYS A 115 0.89 -0.03 3.44
C CYS A 115 1.35 -1.49 3.56
N SER A 116 0.44 -2.46 3.40
CA SER A 116 0.71 -3.89 3.38
C SER A 116 0.92 -4.47 1.98
N SER A 117 0.64 -3.72 0.93
CA SER A 117 0.81 -4.22 -0.45
C SER A 117 2.28 -4.29 -0.84
N PRO A 118 2.80 -5.46 -1.24
CA PRO A 118 4.21 -5.58 -1.59
C PRO A 118 4.52 -4.89 -2.92
N HIS A 119 5.66 -4.19 -2.97
CA HIS A 119 6.23 -3.63 -4.20
C HIS A 119 7.29 -4.55 -4.80
N THR A 120 7.97 -5.32 -3.94
CA THR A 120 8.95 -6.31 -4.34
C THR A 120 8.62 -7.65 -3.68
N VAL A 121 8.70 -8.72 -4.46
CA VAL A 121 8.66 -10.09 -3.96
C VAL A 121 10.03 -10.70 -4.22
N PHE A 122 10.69 -11.07 -3.15
CA PHE A 122 11.95 -11.81 -3.22
C PHE A 122 11.68 -13.30 -3.19
N VAL A 123 12.32 -14.02 -4.09
CA VAL A 123 12.30 -15.48 -4.16
C VAL A 123 13.68 -15.99 -3.78
N GLU A 124 13.73 -16.75 -2.70
CA GLU A 124 14.94 -17.37 -2.20
C GLU A 124 15.24 -18.65 -3.03
N SER A 125 15.79 -18.45 -4.21
CA SER A 125 16.17 -19.52 -5.15
C SER A 125 17.29 -19.04 -6.07
N ASP A 126 18.24 -19.93 -6.34
CA ASP A 126 19.29 -19.70 -7.34
C ASP A 126 18.83 -20.03 -8.77
N ASN A 127 17.67 -20.64 -8.92
CA ASN A 127 17.13 -21.05 -10.20
C ASN A 127 16.24 -19.95 -10.81
N GLN A 128 16.78 -19.24 -11.79
CA GLN A 128 16.08 -18.18 -12.52
C GLN A 128 14.76 -18.65 -13.14
N ASN A 129 14.67 -19.91 -13.59
CA ASN A 129 13.42 -20.44 -14.14
C ASN A 129 12.30 -20.53 -13.10
N ILE A 130 12.62 -20.79 -11.83
CA ILE A 130 11.64 -20.81 -10.73
C ILE A 130 11.08 -19.40 -10.54
N ILE A 131 11.95 -18.39 -10.51
CA ILE A 131 11.57 -16.97 -10.35
C ILE A 131 10.66 -16.54 -11.51
N GLU A 132 11.05 -16.81 -12.75
CA GLU A 132 10.27 -16.44 -13.91
C GLU A 132 8.92 -17.17 -14.00
N ASN A 133 8.89 -18.46 -13.66
CA ASN A 133 7.64 -19.23 -13.64
C ASN A 133 6.70 -18.71 -12.53
N PHE A 134 7.25 -18.31 -11.40
CA PHE A 134 6.47 -17.70 -10.34
C PHE A 134 5.93 -16.32 -10.75
N ALA A 135 6.73 -15.48 -11.40
CA ALA A 135 6.29 -14.21 -11.97
C ALA A 135 5.12 -14.39 -12.96
N LYS A 136 5.17 -15.41 -13.82
CA LYS A 136 4.05 -15.77 -14.71
C LYS A 136 2.79 -16.16 -13.94
N LYS A 137 2.92 -16.88 -12.82
CA LYS A 137 1.78 -17.24 -11.96
C LYS A 137 1.17 -16.01 -11.28
N ILE A 138 2.00 -15.07 -10.82
CA ILE A 138 1.52 -13.78 -10.28
C ILE A 138 0.78 -13.01 -11.37
N ALA A 139 1.34 -12.90 -12.58
CA ALA A 139 0.71 -12.22 -13.71
C ALA A 139 -0.68 -12.81 -14.04
N LYS A 140 -0.78 -14.14 -14.11
CA LYS A 140 -2.06 -14.83 -14.32
C LYS A 140 -3.05 -14.52 -13.18
N SER A 141 -2.59 -14.55 -11.95
CA SER A 141 -3.44 -14.27 -10.79
C SER A 141 -3.91 -12.81 -10.76
N LEU A 142 -3.06 -11.85 -11.16
CA LEU A 142 -3.43 -10.44 -11.30
C LEU A 142 -4.49 -10.23 -12.39
N GLU A 143 -4.35 -10.93 -13.52
CA GLU A 143 -5.36 -10.91 -14.59
C GLU A 143 -6.71 -11.44 -14.08
N ASP A 144 -6.71 -12.58 -13.39
CA ASP A 144 -7.93 -13.18 -12.84
C ASP A 144 -8.57 -12.26 -11.78
N VAL A 145 -7.80 -11.69 -10.87
CA VAL A 145 -8.28 -10.75 -9.86
C VAL A 145 -8.84 -9.48 -10.51
N ASN A 146 -8.13 -8.92 -11.49
CA ASN A 146 -8.59 -7.72 -12.20
C ASN A 146 -9.92 -7.95 -12.92
N ARG A 147 -10.06 -9.09 -13.58
CA ARG A 147 -11.25 -9.40 -14.38
C ARG A 147 -12.47 -9.76 -13.54
N ILE A 148 -12.27 -10.50 -12.42
CA ILE A 148 -13.38 -11.17 -11.72
C ILE A 148 -13.72 -10.50 -10.38
N LEU A 149 -12.72 -10.03 -9.65
CA LEU A 149 -12.89 -9.64 -8.25
C LEU A 149 -12.74 -8.13 -8.02
N ILE A 150 -11.64 -7.56 -8.46
CA ILE A 150 -11.27 -6.17 -8.18
C ILE A 150 -10.76 -5.52 -9.48
N PRO A 151 -11.65 -5.02 -10.34
CA PRO A 151 -11.23 -4.24 -11.50
C PRO A 151 -10.39 -3.04 -11.06
N LYS A 152 -9.35 -2.72 -11.83
CA LYS A 152 -8.51 -1.56 -11.53
C LYS A 152 -9.29 -0.28 -11.73
N ASN A 153 -9.10 0.68 -10.84
CA ASN A 153 -9.64 2.02 -10.99
C ASN A 153 -8.93 2.79 -12.12
N ASP A 154 -9.61 3.78 -12.66
CA ASP A 154 -9.00 4.72 -13.61
C ASP A 154 -7.81 5.42 -12.98
N ILE A 155 -6.78 5.64 -13.78
CA ILE A 155 -5.55 6.32 -13.38
C ILE A 155 -5.36 7.60 -14.19
N SER A 156 -4.61 8.54 -13.62
CA SER A 156 -4.25 9.78 -14.36
C SER A 156 -3.34 9.45 -15.54
N PRO A 157 -3.34 10.31 -16.59
CA PRO A 157 -2.42 10.18 -17.71
C PRO A 157 -0.95 10.11 -17.29
N ASP A 158 -0.54 10.91 -16.30
CA ASP A 158 0.82 10.91 -15.78
C ASP A 158 1.19 9.56 -15.16
N LYS A 159 0.26 8.94 -14.41
CA LYS A 159 0.46 7.60 -13.86
C LYS A 159 0.54 6.53 -14.94
N ALA A 160 -0.24 6.66 -16.00
CA ALA A 160 -0.17 5.75 -17.14
C ALA A 160 1.20 5.84 -17.84
N LEU A 161 1.72 7.05 -18.04
CA LEU A 161 3.06 7.28 -18.59
C LEU A 161 4.15 6.67 -17.69
N GLU A 162 4.08 6.91 -16.38
CA GLU A 162 5.04 6.32 -15.42
C GLU A 162 5.07 4.78 -15.52
N ILE A 163 3.91 4.13 -15.68
CA ILE A 163 3.85 2.67 -15.88
C ILE A 163 4.49 2.26 -17.20
N LEU A 164 4.26 2.99 -18.28
CA LEU A 164 4.85 2.70 -19.59
C LEU A 164 6.37 2.91 -19.59
N ASP A 165 6.85 3.95 -18.93
CA ASP A 165 8.27 4.25 -18.78
C ASP A 165 8.99 3.11 -18.04
N ILE A 166 8.42 2.65 -16.92
CA ILE A 166 9.03 1.55 -16.17
C ILE A 166 9.01 0.23 -16.94
N ARG A 167 7.95 -0.04 -17.73
CA ARG A 167 7.91 -1.21 -18.63
C ARG A 167 8.99 -1.12 -19.69
N THR A 168 9.23 0.05 -20.26
CA THR A 168 10.27 0.27 -21.26
C THR A 168 11.65 0.09 -20.65
N GLU A 169 11.91 0.71 -19.48
CA GLU A 169 13.16 0.58 -18.77
C GLU A 169 13.50 -0.88 -18.47
N TYR A 170 12.56 -1.61 -17.86
CA TYR A 170 12.79 -3.02 -17.49
C TYR A 170 12.65 -4.00 -18.65
N GLY A 171 12.05 -3.60 -19.76
CA GLY A 171 12.11 -4.36 -21.01
C GLY A 171 13.54 -4.52 -21.56
N LEU A 172 14.45 -3.60 -21.18
CA LEU A 172 15.88 -3.66 -21.55
C LEU A 172 16.75 -4.35 -20.49
N LYS A 173 16.33 -4.31 -19.21
CA LYS A 173 17.14 -4.79 -18.07
C LYS A 173 16.68 -6.14 -17.52
N GLY A 174 15.53 -6.63 -17.95
CA GLY A 174 14.91 -7.83 -17.39
C GLY A 174 13.77 -8.33 -18.25
N LYS A 175 12.73 -8.86 -17.63
CA LYS A 175 11.52 -9.30 -18.32
C LYS A 175 10.29 -8.60 -17.75
N VAL A 176 9.39 -8.19 -18.63
CA VAL A 176 8.12 -7.54 -18.29
C VAL A 176 6.98 -8.42 -18.76
N ILE A 177 6.04 -8.72 -17.87
CA ILE A 177 4.77 -9.37 -18.16
C ILE A 177 3.69 -8.40 -17.76
N SER A 178 2.82 -8.01 -18.67
CA SER A 178 1.82 -7.00 -18.39
C SER A 178 0.50 -7.26 -19.11
N SER A 179 -0.56 -6.62 -18.62
CA SER A 179 -1.82 -6.49 -19.36
C SER A 179 -1.61 -5.71 -20.67
N SER A 180 -2.60 -5.77 -21.54
CA SER A 180 -2.61 -4.98 -22.80
C SER A 180 -2.69 -3.47 -22.54
N GLY A 181 -3.37 -3.07 -21.49
CA GLY A 181 -3.43 -1.69 -21.00
C GLY A 181 -2.47 -1.47 -19.83
N THR A 182 -2.90 -0.74 -18.81
CA THR A 182 -2.10 -0.41 -17.62
C THR A 182 -2.61 -1.09 -16.35
N GLU A 183 -3.44 -2.14 -16.48
CA GLU A 183 -4.15 -2.75 -15.37
C GLU A 183 -3.20 -3.37 -14.34
N TRP A 184 -2.16 -4.06 -14.81
CA TRP A 184 -1.13 -4.65 -13.95
C TRP A 184 0.18 -4.85 -14.72
N THR A 185 1.28 -4.96 -13.97
CA THR A 185 2.63 -5.22 -14.49
C THR A 185 3.42 -6.06 -13.50
N VAL A 186 4.07 -7.12 -13.99
CA VAL A 186 5.02 -7.93 -13.24
C VAL A 186 6.38 -7.82 -13.91
N ILE A 187 7.40 -7.51 -13.16
CA ILE A 187 8.77 -7.27 -13.63
C ILE A 187 9.70 -8.26 -12.94
N THR A 188 10.56 -8.93 -13.72
CA THR A 188 11.69 -9.68 -13.16
C THR A 188 13.00 -9.04 -13.59
N SER A 189 13.95 -8.93 -12.69
CA SER A 189 15.30 -8.41 -12.95
C SER A 189 16.32 -9.05 -12.02
N ASP A 190 17.60 -8.95 -12.38
CA ASP A 190 18.73 -9.46 -11.57
C ASP A 190 19.15 -8.48 -10.46
N GLU A 191 18.40 -7.37 -10.29
CA GLU A 191 18.65 -6.43 -9.20
C GLU A 191 18.27 -7.06 -7.85
N GLU A 192 19.11 -6.89 -6.84
CA GLU A 192 18.93 -7.48 -5.50
C GLU A 192 18.34 -6.50 -4.47
N ASN A 193 18.21 -5.23 -4.82
CA ASN A 193 17.69 -4.18 -3.95
C ASN A 193 16.15 -4.13 -3.96
N LEU A 194 15.57 -3.34 -3.07
CA LEU A 194 14.16 -2.99 -3.12
C LEU A 194 13.86 -2.13 -4.35
N ALA A 195 12.81 -2.47 -5.09
CA ALA A 195 12.39 -1.68 -6.23
C ALA A 195 11.77 -0.35 -5.80
N LYS A 196 11.97 0.71 -6.59
CA LYS A 196 11.25 1.97 -6.35
C LYS A 196 9.73 1.72 -6.46
N PRO A 197 8.92 2.17 -5.48
CA PRO A 197 7.47 2.01 -5.55
C PRO A 197 6.87 2.76 -6.74
N THR A 198 6.23 2.04 -7.64
CA THR A 198 5.47 2.63 -8.75
C THR A 198 3.98 2.66 -8.42
N PHE A 199 3.52 1.82 -7.48
CA PHE A 199 2.11 1.63 -7.19
C PHE A 199 1.30 1.13 -8.40
N SER A 200 -0.03 1.21 -8.32
CA SER A 200 -0.91 0.88 -9.45
C SER A 200 -0.69 -0.51 -10.03
N ARG A 201 -0.46 -1.49 -9.17
CA ARG A 201 -0.27 -2.92 -9.50
C ARG A 201 0.98 -3.18 -10.35
N VAL A 202 2.05 -2.46 -10.08
CA VAL A 202 3.39 -2.73 -10.61
C VAL A 202 4.20 -3.45 -9.54
N ILE A 203 4.52 -4.72 -9.76
CA ILE A 203 5.23 -5.57 -8.81
C ILE A 203 6.52 -6.11 -9.41
N HIS A 204 7.58 -6.11 -8.63
CA HIS A 204 8.87 -6.67 -8.98
C HIS A 204 9.05 -8.03 -8.31
N VAL A 205 9.53 -9.02 -9.07
CA VAL A 205 9.89 -10.35 -8.58
C VAL A 205 11.39 -10.52 -8.80
N ARG A 206 12.13 -10.65 -7.71
CA ARG A 206 13.58 -10.62 -7.69
C ARG A 206 14.15 -11.82 -6.94
N LYS A 207 15.38 -12.17 -7.26
CA LYS A 207 16.15 -13.17 -6.52
C LYS A 207 16.49 -12.63 -5.12
N LEU A 208 16.46 -13.51 -4.13
CA LEU A 208 17.10 -13.32 -2.83
C LEU A 208 18.25 -14.32 -2.70
N ASN A 209 19.48 -13.83 -2.57
CA ASN A 209 20.62 -14.70 -2.29
C ASN A 209 20.60 -15.13 -0.82
N ARG A 210 20.92 -16.39 -0.57
CA ARG A 210 21.27 -16.87 0.78
C ARG A 210 22.73 -16.50 1.02
N GLU A 211 22.99 -15.66 2.02
CA GLU A 211 24.33 -15.53 2.60
C GLU A 211 24.60 -16.69 3.58
#